data_82d3d1f18e17f47a4f28a8b4c6c6adf4
#
_entry.id   82d3d1f18e17f47a4f28a8b4c6c6adf4
#
_cell.length_a   1.000
_cell.length_b   1.000
_cell.length_c   1.000
_cell.angle_alpha   90.00
_cell.angle_beta   90.00
_cell.angle_gamma   90.00
#
_symmetry.space_group_name_H-M   'P 1'
#
loop_
_entity.id
_entity.type
_entity.pdbx_description
1 polymer ?
#
loop_
_entity_poly.entity_id
_entity_poly.type
_entity_poly.pdbx_seq_one_letter_code
_entity_poly.pdbx_strand_id
1 'polypeptide(L)'
;DLAEKTIVLEFNNIEEAQELFKQKGEAIAAVIVEPIAGNMGCVPPIKGFLEALRLLCDEYASVLIFDEVMTGFRVSPGGAQQLYDIKPDLTTLGKILGGGLPVGGFGGKRELMQELSPMGGIYQAGTLSGNPITMHAGLATLSMLENNQVYDKLEKSASTLTEGLEALASEIGVPFKTNRVGSMFGIFFTKNQRVE
;
A
#
# COMPACT_ATOMS: atom_id res chain seq x y z
N ASP A 1 0.06 -15.12 -23.44
CA ASP A 1 0.76 -15.28 -22.17
C ASP A 1 0.07 -14.41 -21.11
N LEU A 2 0.09 -14.85 -19.83
CA LEU A 2 -0.48 -14.04 -18.72
C LEU A 2 0.26 -12.71 -18.55
N ALA A 3 1.57 -12.70 -18.76
CA ALA A 3 2.39 -11.50 -18.70
C ALA A 3 1.98 -10.43 -19.72
N GLU A 4 1.51 -10.83 -20.89
CA GLU A 4 1.04 -9.92 -21.94
C GLU A 4 -0.28 -9.20 -21.57
N LYS A 5 -0.99 -9.72 -20.56
CA LYS A 5 -2.23 -9.13 -20.03
C LYS A 5 -1.97 -8.15 -18.89
N THR A 6 -0.71 -7.94 -18.50
CA THR A 6 -0.31 -7.01 -17.46
C THR A 6 0.36 -5.81 -18.11
N ILE A 7 -0.20 -4.63 -17.87
CA ILE A 7 0.36 -3.36 -18.29
C ILE A 7 1.01 -2.72 -17.07
N VAL A 8 2.27 -2.32 -17.19
CA VAL A 8 3.01 -1.63 -16.13
C VAL A 8 3.04 -0.15 -16.46
N LEU A 9 2.68 0.69 -15.49
CA LEU A 9 2.74 2.15 -15.58
C LEU A 9 3.76 2.69 -14.58
N GLU A 10 4.26 3.88 -14.85
CA GLU A 10 5.11 4.60 -13.93
C GLU A 10 4.30 5.10 -12.72
N PHE A 11 4.82 4.86 -11.51
CA PHE A 11 4.18 5.35 -10.29
C PHE A 11 4.18 6.88 -10.28
N ASN A 12 3.09 7.48 -9.80
CA ASN A 12 2.89 8.94 -9.79
C ASN A 12 2.70 9.60 -11.19
N ASN A 13 2.57 8.83 -12.26
CA ASN A 13 2.33 9.37 -13.60
C ASN A 13 0.84 9.37 -13.93
N ILE A 14 0.15 10.46 -13.56
CA ILE A 14 -1.30 10.62 -13.77
C ILE A 14 -1.63 10.65 -15.27
N GLU A 15 -0.82 11.36 -16.05
CA GLU A 15 -1.04 11.55 -17.48
C GLU A 15 -0.96 10.22 -18.23
N GLU A 16 0.01 9.38 -17.90
CA GLU A 16 0.16 8.06 -18.49
C GLU A 16 -1.05 7.16 -18.17
N ALA A 17 -1.51 7.19 -16.91
CA ALA A 17 -2.69 6.44 -16.50
C ALA A 17 -3.94 6.91 -17.28
N GLN A 18 -4.17 8.21 -17.38
CA GLN A 18 -5.30 8.78 -18.13
C GLN A 18 -5.26 8.42 -19.61
N GLU A 19 -4.09 8.52 -20.23
CA GLU A 19 -3.95 8.18 -21.64
C GLU A 19 -4.17 6.68 -21.91
N LEU A 20 -3.68 5.81 -21.03
CA LEU A 20 -3.93 4.38 -21.13
C LEU A 20 -5.43 4.05 -21.01
N PHE A 21 -6.10 4.63 -20.03
CA PHE A 21 -7.54 4.39 -19.84
C PHE A 21 -8.36 4.92 -21.00
N LYS A 22 -8.01 6.06 -21.57
CA LYS A 22 -8.65 6.60 -22.78
C LYS A 22 -8.52 5.66 -23.98
N GLN A 23 -7.37 4.97 -24.11
CA GLN A 23 -7.11 4.06 -25.23
C GLN A 23 -7.70 2.66 -25.02
N LYS A 24 -7.68 2.13 -23.79
CA LYS A 24 -7.95 0.72 -23.49
C LYS A 24 -8.82 0.52 -22.25
N GLY A 25 -9.41 1.55 -21.66
CA GLY A 25 -10.09 1.48 -20.37
C GLY A 25 -11.14 0.38 -20.29
N GLU A 26 -11.94 0.17 -21.33
CA GLU A 26 -12.96 -0.90 -21.38
C GLU A 26 -12.36 -2.32 -21.31
N ALA A 27 -11.06 -2.48 -21.59
CA ALA A 27 -10.38 -3.76 -21.54
C ALA A 27 -9.59 -3.97 -20.24
N ILE A 28 -9.53 -2.95 -19.36
CA ILE A 28 -8.81 -2.99 -18.09
C ILE A 28 -9.73 -3.57 -17.01
N ALA A 29 -9.46 -4.78 -16.57
CA ALA A 29 -10.24 -5.43 -15.52
C ALA A 29 -9.95 -4.86 -14.13
N ALA A 30 -8.70 -4.54 -13.84
CA ALA A 30 -8.28 -4.05 -12.52
C ALA A 30 -7.00 -3.21 -12.59
N VAL A 31 -6.86 -2.32 -11.62
CA VAL A 31 -5.61 -1.62 -11.30
C VAL A 31 -5.17 -2.08 -9.91
N ILE A 32 -3.92 -2.54 -9.77
CA ILE A 32 -3.30 -2.81 -8.48
C ILE A 32 -2.18 -1.82 -8.23
N VAL A 33 -2.15 -1.21 -7.06
CA VAL A 33 -1.16 -0.21 -6.69
C VAL A 33 -0.83 -0.28 -5.21
N GLU A 34 0.46 -0.17 -4.84
CA GLU A 34 0.86 0.17 -3.49
C GLU A 34 0.52 1.67 -3.29
N PRO A 35 -0.40 2.05 -2.37
CA PRO A 35 -0.76 3.46 -2.20
C PRO A 35 0.41 4.32 -1.69
N ILE A 36 1.40 3.70 -1.07
CA ILE A 36 2.74 4.23 -0.82
C ILE A 36 3.70 3.14 -1.29
N ALA A 37 4.50 3.43 -2.29
CA ALA A 37 5.36 2.42 -2.91
C ALA A 37 6.54 2.07 -1.99
N GLY A 38 6.36 1.02 -1.18
CA GLY A 38 7.32 0.59 -0.16
C GLY A 38 8.61 0.06 -0.75
N ASN A 39 8.51 -0.78 -1.77
CA ASN A 39 9.67 -1.39 -2.43
C ASN A 39 10.51 -0.40 -3.26
N MET A 40 9.97 0.76 -3.60
CA MET A 40 10.69 1.85 -4.24
C MET A 40 11.44 2.76 -3.23
N GLY A 41 11.38 2.45 -1.93
CA GLY A 41 12.00 3.25 -0.87
C GLY A 41 11.02 4.19 -0.17
N CYS A 42 9.79 3.75 0.08
CA CYS A 42 8.75 4.56 0.70
C CYS A 42 8.42 5.83 -0.11
N VAL A 43 8.12 5.64 -1.40
CA VAL A 43 7.71 6.75 -2.26
C VAL A 43 6.22 7.03 -2.03
N PRO A 44 5.84 8.23 -1.52
CA PRO A 44 4.45 8.59 -1.34
C PRO A 44 3.78 8.95 -2.68
N PRO A 45 2.46 8.81 -2.77
CA PRO A 45 1.74 9.29 -3.94
C PRO A 45 1.80 10.83 -4.01
N ILE A 46 1.96 11.38 -5.20
CA ILE A 46 1.74 12.82 -5.40
C ILE A 46 0.26 13.14 -5.23
N LYS A 47 -0.03 14.40 -4.91
CA LYS A 47 -1.41 14.85 -4.76
C LYS A 47 -2.20 14.61 -6.05
N GLY A 48 -3.33 13.95 -5.93
CA GLY A 48 -4.23 13.67 -7.05
C GLY A 48 -4.01 12.33 -7.74
N PHE A 49 -2.89 11.61 -7.46
CA PHE A 49 -2.60 10.34 -8.14
C PHE A 49 -3.60 9.22 -7.77
N LEU A 50 -3.80 8.98 -6.48
CA LEU A 50 -4.73 7.94 -6.03
C LEU A 50 -6.19 8.30 -6.36
N GLU A 51 -6.54 9.58 -6.25
CA GLU A 51 -7.85 10.09 -6.66
C GLU A 51 -8.10 9.88 -8.15
N ALA A 52 -7.08 10.15 -8.99
CA ALA A 52 -7.18 9.92 -10.43
C ALA A 52 -7.39 8.43 -10.76
N LEU A 53 -6.64 7.53 -10.12
CA LEU A 53 -6.84 6.09 -10.30
C LEU A 53 -8.24 5.65 -9.86
N ARG A 54 -8.77 6.18 -8.75
CA ARG A 54 -10.13 5.86 -8.30
C ARG A 54 -11.16 6.33 -9.32
N LEU A 55 -11.07 7.56 -9.80
CA LEU A 55 -11.98 8.11 -10.79
C LEU A 55 -11.95 7.33 -12.12
N LEU A 56 -10.75 6.99 -12.60
CA LEU A 56 -10.61 6.18 -13.81
C LEU A 56 -11.24 4.79 -13.64
N CYS A 57 -10.99 4.13 -12.51
CA CYS A 57 -11.59 2.83 -12.23
C CYS A 57 -13.12 2.93 -12.13
N ASP A 58 -13.67 4.01 -11.58
CA ASP A 58 -15.12 4.22 -11.51
C ASP A 58 -15.73 4.47 -12.89
N GLU A 59 -15.06 5.27 -13.72
CA GLU A 59 -15.52 5.60 -15.08
C GLU A 59 -15.56 4.36 -16.01
N TYR A 60 -14.54 3.50 -15.91
CA TYR A 60 -14.41 2.35 -16.81
C TYR A 60 -14.84 1.01 -16.17
N ALA A 61 -15.46 1.05 -14.99
CA ALA A 61 -15.89 -0.13 -14.22
C ALA A 61 -14.77 -1.15 -13.93
N SER A 62 -13.53 -0.66 -13.80
CA SER A 62 -12.37 -1.44 -13.40
C SER A 62 -12.30 -1.58 -11.88
N VAL A 63 -11.71 -2.66 -11.38
CA VAL A 63 -11.51 -2.90 -9.94
C VAL A 63 -10.24 -2.19 -9.47
N LEU A 64 -10.34 -1.26 -8.52
CA LEU A 64 -9.16 -0.68 -7.85
C LEU A 64 -8.75 -1.56 -6.67
N ILE A 65 -7.51 -2.04 -6.69
CA ILE A 65 -6.93 -2.87 -5.64
C ILE A 65 -5.78 -2.10 -4.98
N PHE A 66 -5.91 -1.86 -3.67
CA PHE A 66 -4.78 -1.35 -2.89
C PHE A 66 -3.96 -2.50 -2.34
N ASP A 67 -2.69 -2.56 -2.74
CA ASP A 67 -1.71 -3.40 -2.09
C ASP A 67 -1.24 -2.73 -0.80
N GLU A 68 -1.94 -3.05 0.28
CA GLU A 68 -1.61 -2.59 1.63
C GLU A 68 -0.83 -3.64 2.44
N VAL A 69 -0.12 -4.54 1.77
CA VAL A 69 0.73 -5.51 2.45
C VAL A 69 1.81 -4.82 3.28
N MET A 70 2.32 -3.66 2.85
CA MET A 70 3.25 -2.85 3.65
C MET A 70 2.57 -1.77 4.49
N THR A 71 1.57 -1.12 3.96
CA THR A 71 0.96 0.08 4.56
C THR A 71 -0.17 -0.21 5.53
N GLY A 72 -0.85 -1.34 5.37
CA GLY A 72 -1.95 -1.76 6.24
C GLY A 72 -1.51 -1.91 7.70
N PHE A 73 -2.24 -1.26 8.60
CA PHE A 73 -1.94 -1.17 10.04
C PHE A 73 -0.57 -0.54 10.37
N ARG A 74 0.18 -0.04 9.38
CA ARG A 74 1.51 0.55 9.58
C ARG A 74 1.47 2.07 9.59
N VAL A 75 0.89 2.68 8.56
CA VAL A 75 0.86 4.14 8.41
C VAL A 75 -0.30 4.79 9.18
N SER A 76 -1.34 4.04 9.43
CA SER A 76 -2.47 4.37 10.29
C SER A 76 -3.24 3.10 10.67
N PRO A 77 -4.16 3.16 11.66
CA PRO A 77 -5.02 2.01 12.01
C PRO A 77 -5.78 1.43 10.81
N GLY A 78 -6.25 2.27 9.91
CA GLY A 78 -6.96 1.87 8.69
C GLY A 78 -6.09 1.84 7.43
N GLY A 79 -4.76 1.85 7.59
CA GLY A 79 -3.84 1.82 6.45
C GLY A 79 -3.81 3.11 5.63
N ALA A 80 -3.26 3.02 4.43
CA ALA A 80 -3.15 4.15 3.52
C ALA A 80 -4.52 4.60 2.97
N GLN A 81 -5.48 3.69 2.83
CA GLN A 81 -6.84 4.04 2.41
C GLN A 81 -7.51 5.01 3.40
N GLN A 82 -7.26 4.86 4.69
CA GLN A 82 -7.73 5.83 5.70
C GLN A 82 -6.93 7.14 5.62
N LEU A 83 -5.61 7.04 5.46
CA LEU A 83 -4.73 8.21 5.43
C LEU A 83 -5.03 9.16 4.26
N TYR A 84 -5.35 8.61 3.09
CA TYR A 84 -5.65 9.37 1.87
C TYR A 84 -7.14 9.53 1.58
N ASP A 85 -8.01 8.97 2.43
CA ASP A 85 -9.48 8.96 2.24
C ASP A 85 -9.92 8.42 0.87
N ILE A 86 -9.26 7.36 0.41
CA ILE A 86 -9.59 6.65 -0.83
C ILE A 86 -10.10 5.25 -0.50
N LYS A 87 -11.26 4.89 -1.04
CA LYS A 87 -11.85 3.54 -0.88
C LYS A 87 -11.53 2.68 -2.11
N PRO A 88 -10.61 1.71 -2.00
CA PRO A 88 -10.42 0.72 -3.05
C PRO A 88 -11.60 -0.26 -3.09
N ASP A 89 -11.71 -1.01 -4.17
CA ASP A 89 -12.69 -2.09 -4.30
C ASP A 89 -12.22 -3.35 -3.56
N LEU A 90 -10.92 -3.60 -3.61
CA LEU A 90 -10.24 -4.67 -2.87
C LEU A 90 -8.97 -4.14 -2.19
N THR A 91 -8.62 -4.76 -1.08
CA THR A 91 -7.38 -4.47 -0.34
C THR A 91 -6.66 -5.78 -0.06
N THR A 92 -5.35 -5.84 -0.31
CA THR A 92 -4.50 -6.95 0.13
C THR A 92 -3.74 -6.55 1.38
N LEU A 93 -3.57 -7.49 2.31
CA LEU A 93 -2.95 -7.29 3.62
C LEU A 93 -1.94 -8.40 3.92
N GLY A 94 -0.93 -8.08 4.69
CA GLY A 94 0.10 -9.03 5.12
C GLY A 94 0.96 -8.43 6.22
N LYS A 95 2.20 -8.88 6.33
CA LYS A 95 3.22 -8.34 7.26
C LYS A 95 2.67 -8.13 8.69
N ILE A 96 2.32 -6.90 9.08
CA ILE A 96 1.80 -6.57 10.43
C ILE A 96 0.59 -7.43 10.79
N LEU A 97 -0.29 -7.73 9.82
CA LEU A 97 -1.44 -8.60 10.02
C LEU A 97 -1.08 -9.95 10.65
N GLY A 98 0.11 -10.47 10.36
CA GLY A 98 0.58 -11.75 10.88
C GLY A 98 1.34 -11.67 12.20
N GLY A 99 1.60 -10.47 12.74
CA GLY A 99 2.35 -10.30 13.98
C GLY A 99 3.77 -10.90 13.93
N GLY A 100 4.41 -10.84 12.76
CA GLY A 100 5.74 -11.42 12.50
C GLY A 100 5.71 -12.83 11.90
N LEU A 101 4.56 -13.46 11.81
CA LEU A 101 4.38 -14.76 11.18
C LEU A 101 3.79 -14.62 9.75
N PRO A 102 4.02 -15.62 8.86
CA PRO A 102 3.55 -15.55 7.49
C PRO A 102 2.02 -15.61 7.41
N VAL A 103 1.44 -14.56 6.83
CA VAL A 103 0.02 -14.44 6.55
C VAL A 103 -0.20 -13.57 5.32
N GLY A 104 -1.23 -13.86 4.57
CA GLY A 104 -1.81 -13.01 3.57
C GLY A 104 -3.32 -12.96 3.76
N GLY A 105 -3.92 -11.81 3.54
CA GLY A 105 -5.35 -11.62 3.56
C GLY A 105 -5.77 -10.66 2.46
N PHE A 106 -7.01 -10.76 2.04
CA PHE A 106 -7.61 -9.79 1.15
C PHE A 106 -9.10 -9.66 1.46
N GLY A 107 -9.64 -8.52 1.13
CA GLY A 107 -11.05 -8.23 1.34
C GLY A 107 -11.46 -6.97 0.61
N GLY A 108 -12.75 -6.66 0.62
CA GLY A 108 -13.27 -5.47 -0.05
C GLY A 108 -14.78 -5.50 -0.23
N LYS A 109 -15.25 -4.96 -1.35
CA LYS A 109 -16.68 -4.88 -1.67
C LYS A 109 -17.35 -6.25 -1.59
N ARG A 110 -18.52 -6.28 -0.96
CA ARG A 110 -19.28 -7.52 -0.73
C ARG A 110 -19.54 -8.29 -2.01
N GLU A 111 -19.95 -7.61 -3.06
CA GLU A 111 -20.26 -8.21 -4.36
C GLU A 111 -19.06 -8.95 -4.96
N LEU A 112 -17.84 -8.40 -4.81
CA LEU A 112 -16.63 -9.07 -5.27
C LEU A 112 -16.26 -10.27 -4.37
N MET A 113 -16.41 -10.11 -3.06
CA MET A 113 -16.09 -11.19 -2.12
C MET A 113 -17.09 -12.35 -2.19
N GLN A 114 -18.32 -12.12 -2.63
CA GLN A 114 -19.32 -13.16 -2.84
C GLN A 114 -19.03 -14.06 -4.06
N GLU A 115 -18.14 -13.65 -4.96
CA GLU A 115 -17.67 -14.51 -6.05
C GLU A 115 -16.78 -15.66 -5.58
N LEU A 116 -16.32 -15.61 -4.32
CA LEU A 116 -15.51 -16.68 -3.73
C LEU A 116 -16.39 -17.88 -3.31
N SER A 117 -15.86 -19.08 -3.51
CA SER A 117 -16.46 -20.32 -3.01
C SER A 117 -16.61 -20.27 -1.46
N PRO A 118 -17.72 -20.79 -0.89
CA PRO A 118 -18.78 -21.57 -1.53
C PRO A 118 -19.91 -20.73 -2.15
N MET A 119 -19.90 -19.40 -2.00
CA MET A 119 -20.99 -18.54 -2.49
C MET A 119 -20.89 -18.33 -4.01
N GLY A 120 -19.69 -18.14 -4.52
CA GLY A 120 -19.38 -17.96 -5.93
C GLY A 120 -18.52 -19.09 -6.51
N GLY A 121 -18.09 -18.90 -7.75
CA GLY A 121 -17.34 -19.90 -8.51
C GLY A 121 -15.82 -19.83 -8.36
N ILE A 122 -15.28 -18.82 -7.69
CA ILE A 122 -13.84 -18.61 -7.56
C ILE A 122 -13.30 -19.41 -6.37
N TYR A 123 -12.45 -20.38 -6.64
CA TYR A 123 -11.82 -21.19 -5.60
C TYR A 123 -10.55 -20.50 -5.08
N GLN A 124 -10.45 -20.34 -3.76
CA GLN A 124 -9.27 -19.85 -3.06
C GLN A 124 -9.04 -20.72 -1.83
N ALA A 125 -7.85 -21.27 -1.69
CA ALA A 125 -7.44 -22.06 -0.54
C ALA A 125 -5.92 -22.01 -0.35
N GLY A 126 -5.48 -22.29 0.88
CA GLY A 126 -4.08 -22.43 1.24
C GLY A 126 -3.95 -23.33 2.45
N THR A 127 -3.03 -24.28 2.42
CA THR A 127 -2.83 -25.28 3.48
C THR A 127 -2.61 -24.63 4.86
N LEU A 128 -1.90 -23.50 4.91
CA LEU A 128 -1.60 -22.78 6.15
C LEU A 128 -2.56 -21.60 6.40
N SER A 129 -3.58 -21.41 5.56
CA SER A 129 -4.56 -20.34 5.75
C SER A 129 -5.31 -20.53 7.06
N GLY A 130 -5.37 -19.47 7.87
CA GLY A 130 -6.05 -19.50 9.16
C GLY A 130 -5.40 -20.38 10.22
N ASN A 131 -4.10 -20.70 10.09
CA ASN A 131 -3.45 -21.52 11.13
C ASN A 131 -3.46 -20.78 12.48
N PRO A 132 -3.72 -21.52 13.59
CA PRO A 132 -3.99 -20.92 14.89
C PRO A 132 -2.84 -20.05 15.42
N ILE A 133 -1.59 -20.43 15.18
CA ILE A 133 -0.42 -19.70 15.70
C ILE A 133 -0.36 -18.30 15.07
N THR A 134 -0.46 -18.23 13.74
CA THR A 134 -0.46 -16.94 13.03
C THR A 134 -1.69 -16.09 13.39
N MET A 135 -2.86 -16.70 13.54
CA MET A 135 -4.07 -15.98 13.93
C MET A 135 -3.93 -15.37 15.33
N HIS A 136 -3.35 -16.09 16.30
CA HIS A 136 -3.11 -15.55 17.63
C HIS A 136 -2.04 -14.46 17.64
N ALA A 137 -0.93 -14.63 16.91
CA ALA A 137 0.10 -13.61 16.81
C ALA A 137 -0.43 -12.32 16.16
N GLY A 138 -1.20 -12.45 15.07
CA GLY A 138 -1.86 -11.33 14.43
C GLY A 138 -2.83 -10.62 15.36
N LEU A 139 -3.71 -11.37 16.03
CA LEU A 139 -4.68 -10.80 16.98
C LEU A 139 -3.95 -10.03 18.11
N ALA A 140 -2.90 -10.61 18.71
CA ALA A 140 -2.13 -9.96 19.75
C ALA A 140 -1.50 -8.63 19.26
N THR A 141 -0.95 -8.63 18.04
CA THR A 141 -0.35 -7.44 17.44
C THR A 141 -1.40 -6.38 17.16
N LEU A 142 -2.52 -6.74 16.54
CA LEU A 142 -3.59 -5.80 16.22
C LEU A 142 -4.21 -5.20 17.48
N SER A 143 -4.42 -6.00 18.53
CA SER A 143 -4.91 -5.49 19.83
C SER A 143 -3.97 -4.46 20.46
N MET A 144 -2.65 -4.57 20.27
CA MET A 144 -1.72 -3.54 20.71
C MET A 144 -1.85 -2.25 19.89
N LEU A 145 -2.17 -2.36 18.62
CA LEU A 145 -2.34 -1.22 17.70
C LEU A 145 -3.67 -0.47 17.87
N GLU A 146 -4.63 -1.00 18.61
CA GLU A 146 -5.86 -0.28 18.99
C GLU A 146 -5.56 0.98 19.83
N ASN A 147 -4.40 1.02 20.49
CA ASN A 147 -3.94 2.19 21.22
C ASN A 147 -3.26 3.19 20.25
N ASN A 148 -3.92 4.27 19.92
CA ASN A 148 -3.41 5.31 19.01
C ASN A 148 -2.05 5.91 19.45
N GLN A 149 -1.71 5.90 20.74
CA GLN A 149 -0.40 6.34 21.23
C GLN A 149 0.78 5.55 20.64
N VAL A 150 0.53 4.34 20.16
CA VAL A 150 1.55 3.55 19.46
C VAL A 150 1.99 4.24 18.18
N TYR A 151 1.04 4.73 17.38
CA TYR A 151 1.34 5.43 16.12
C TYR A 151 2.11 6.73 16.36
N ASP A 152 1.70 7.55 17.33
CA ASP A 152 2.39 8.78 17.71
C ASP A 152 3.85 8.50 18.13
N LYS A 153 4.06 7.46 18.95
CA LYS A 153 5.39 7.05 19.41
C LYS A 153 6.26 6.57 18.25
N LEU A 154 5.70 5.76 17.33
CA LEU A 154 6.42 5.25 16.18
C LEU A 154 6.78 6.38 15.22
N GLU A 155 5.87 7.28 14.95
CA GLU A 155 6.13 8.45 14.11
C GLU A 155 7.21 9.34 14.69
N LYS A 156 7.15 9.66 15.98
CA LYS A 156 8.19 10.43 16.68
C LYS A 156 9.56 9.76 16.59
N SER A 157 9.62 8.44 16.75
CA SER A 157 10.88 7.70 16.66
C SER A 157 11.46 7.75 15.23
N ALA A 158 10.60 7.54 14.22
CA ALA A 158 11.00 7.61 12.82
C ALA A 158 11.46 9.03 12.42
N SER A 159 10.73 10.08 12.85
CA SER A 159 11.10 11.46 12.63
C SER A 159 12.47 11.77 13.22
N THR A 160 12.69 11.45 14.50
CA THR A 160 13.98 11.69 15.17
C THR A 160 15.13 11.01 14.44
N LEU A 161 14.92 9.76 13.95
CA LEU A 161 15.96 9.05 13.22
C LEU A 161 16.23 9.69 11.84
N THR A 162 15.20 9.94 11.05
CA THR A 162 15.36 10.47 9.69
C THR A 162 15.92 11.88 9.69
N GLU A 163 15.46 12.77 10.57
CA GLU A 163 15.97 14.13 10.73
C GLU A 163 17.43 14.13 11.20
N GLY A 164 17.78 13.23 12.14
CA GLY A 164 19.15 13.07 12.60
C GLY A 164 20.09 12.60 11.49
N LEU A 165 19.66 11.64 10.67
CA LEU A 165 20.44 11.18 9.52
C LEU A 165 20.63 12.27 8.47
N GLU A 166 19.60 13.04 8.15
CA GLU A 166 19.68 14.15 7.21
C GLU A 166 20.62 15.26 7.73
N ALA A 167 20.57 15.58 9.02
CA ALA A 167 21.45 16.55 9.64
C ALA A 167 22.93 16.12 9.57
N LEU A 168 23.22 14.87 9.94
CA LEU A 168 24.58 14.31 9.86
C LEU A 168 25.09 14.27 8.42
N ALA A 169 24.26 13.84 7.46
CA ALA A 169 24.63 13.82 6.05
C ALA A 169 24.95 15.22 5.52
N SER A 170 24.17 16.23 5.93
CA SER A 170 24.40 17.63 5.59
C SER A 170 25.72 18.14 6.17
N GLU A 171 26.04 17.81 7.43
CA GLU A 171 27.27 18.20 8.11
C GLU A 171 28.53 17.69 7.40
N ILE A 172 28.48 16.43 6.93
CA ILE A 172 29.62 15.80 6.24
C ILE A 172 29.58 15.96 4.71
N GLY A 173 28.60 16.72 4.18
CA GLY A 173 28.50 17.02 2.76
C GLY A 173 28.08 15.86 1.87
N VAL A 174 27.39 14.83 2.42
CA VAL A 174 26.87 13.69 1.66
C VAL A 174 25.47 14.00 1.13
N PRO A 175 25.22 13.87 -0.19
CA PRO A 175 23.88 13.99 -0.75
C PRO A 175 22.96 12.89 -0.19
N PHE A 176 21.96 13.29 0.59
CA PHE A 176 21.09 12.36 1.30
C PHE A 176 19.68 12.91 1.45
N LYS A 177 18.70 12.05 1.30
CA LYS A 177 17.27 12.37 1.46
C LYS A 177 16.54 11.22 2.10
N THR A 178 15.47 11.53 2.81
CA THR A 178 14.52 10.54 3.29
C THR A 178 13.11 10.81 2.73
N ASN A 179 12.39 9.76 2.40
CA ASN A 179 10.93 9.80 2.29
C ASN A 179 10.37 9.18 3.56
N ARG A 180 9.29 9.74 4.12
CA ARG A 180 8.66 9.21 5.32
C ARG A 180 7.15 9.40 5.28
N VAL A 181 6.42 8.34 5.67
CA VAL A 181 4.98 8.38 5.92
C VAL A 181 4.71 7.62 7.23
N GLY A 182 4.30 8.34 8.27
CA GLY A 182 4.20 7.77 9.62
C GLY A 182 5.54 7.18 10.09
N SER A 183 5.54 5.91 10.45
CA SER A 183 6.75 5.18 10.86
C SER A 183 7.50 4.49 9.70
N MET A 184 6.96 4.54 8.51
CA MET A 184 7.57 3.96 7.32
C MET A 184 8.48 4.99 6.65
N PHE A 185 9.72 4.63 6.34
CA PHE A 185 10.65 5.53 5.68
C PHE A 185 11.60 4.79 4.72
N GLY A 186 12.12 5.53 3.76
CA GLY A 186 13.19 5.12 2.85
C GLY A 186 14.31 6.15 2.86
N ILE A 187 15.52 5.72 2.51
CA ILE A 187 16.72 6.57 2.47
C ILE A 187 17.32 6.55 1.05
N PHE A 188 17.81 7.71 0.62
CA PHE A 188 18.35 7.88 -0.73
C PHE A 188 19.64 8.70 -0.69
N PHE A 189 20.66 8.23 -1.37
CA PHE A 189 21.90 8.98 -1.61
C PHE A 189 21.77 9.69 -2.95
N THR A 190 21.17 10.88 -2.93
CA THR A 190 20.86 11.63 -4.14
C THR A 190 20.96 13.15 -3.92
N LYS A 191 21.25 13.88 -5.00
CA LYS A 191 21.17 15.36 -5.04
C LYS A 191 19.78 15.86 -5.42
N ASN A 192 18.90 14.97 -5.88
CA ASN A 192 17.54 15.36 -6.25
C ASN A 192 16.78 15.88 -5.03
N GLN A 193 15.98 16.90 -5.23
CA GLN A 193 15.15 17.46 -4.14
C GLN A 193 14.00 16.55 -3.76
N ARG A 194 13.52 15.75 -4.71
CA ARG A 194 12.44 14.76 -4.54
C ARG A 194 12.86 13.42 -5.11
N VAL A 195 12.34 12.36 -4.50
CA VAL A 195 12.34 11.00 -5.01
C VAL A 195 10.87 10.60 -5.12
N GLU A 196 10.43 10.43 -6.36
CA GLU A 196 9.03 10.15 -6.74
C GLU A 196 8.94 8.80 -7.41
#